data_576b4242eecbfa8568c9d121430448d4
#
_entry.id   576b4242eecbfa8568c9d121430448d4
#
_cell.length_a   1.000
_cell.length_b   1.000
_cell.length_c   1.000
_cell.angle_alpha   90.00
_cell.angle_beta   90.00
_cell.angle_gamma   90.00
#
_symmetry.space_group_name_H-M   'P 1'
#
loop_
_entity.id
_entity.type
_entity.pdbx_description
1 polymer ?
#
loop_
_entity_poly.entity_id
_entity_poly.type
_entity_poly.pdbx_seq_one_letter_code
_entity_poly.pdbx_strand_id
1 'polypeptide(L)'
;MAFYDRVFACCKKHGIEPLVTISHYELPYALVEKYNGWYSRELIDLYLKYCRVIFDRYRDSVHYWLTFNEINVGPSSPMGALISLGTVQGFEGPITEVPDDIGMRYQALHHQLVASTKAVSYAHEH
;
A
#
# COMPACT_ATOMS: atom_id res chain seq x y z
N MET A 1 12.67 7.75 6.61
CA MET A 1 12.55 7.16 7.99
C MET A 1 12.72 8.25 9.07
N ALA A 2 13.80 9.05 9.09
CA ALA A 2 14.05 10.06 10.14
C ALA A 2 12.89 11.06 10.41
N PHE A 3 12.06 11.36 9.43
CA PHE A 3 10.85 12.17 9.63
C PHE A 3 9.85 11.45 10.55
N TYR A 4 9.51 10.20 10.25
CA TYR A 4 8.56 9.42 11.04
C TYR A 4 9.11 9.06 12.43
N ASP A 5 10.43 8.92 12.59
CA ASP A 5 11.05 8.76 13.90
C ASP A 5 10.67 9.93 14.84
N ARG A 6 10.71 11.16 14.31
CA ARG A 6 10.32 12.36 15.07
C ARG A 6 8.81 12.44 15.32
N VAL A 7 7.99 12.02 14.33
CA VAL A 7 6.52 11.99 14.49
C VAL A 7 6.13 11.04 15.61
N PHE A 8 6.62 9.81 15.60
CA PHE A 8 6.27 8.81 16.63
C PHE A 8 6.87 9.15 17.99
N ALA A 9 8.06 9.74 18.04
CA ALA A 9 8.61 10.27 19.30
C ALA A 9 7.74 11.42 19.87
N CYS A 10 7.18 12.26 19.02
CA CYS A 10 6.24 13.32 19.43
C CYS A 10 4.92 12.71 19.95
N CYS A 11 4.35 11.73 19.26
CA CYS A 11 3.17 11.00 19.74
C CYS A 11 3.41 10.43 21.13
N LYS A 12 4.50 9.69 21.32
CA LYS A 12 4.88 9.10 22.60
C LYS A 12 5.04 10.14 23.71
N LYS A 13 5.69 11.26 23.41
CA LYS A 13 5.87 12.37 24.37
C LYS A 13 4.53 12.94 24.87
N HIS A 14 3.50 12.93 24.05
CA HIS A 14 2.17 13.48 24.37
C HIS A 14 1.14 12.41 24.75
N GLY A 15 1.57 11.15 24.95
CA GLY A 15 0.67 10.05 25.32
C GLY A 15 -0.33 9.68 24.22
N ILE A 16 0.04 9.92 22.96
CA ILE A 16 -0.80 9.62 21.78
C ILE A 16 -0.34 8.27 21.22
N GLU A 17 -1.27 7.32 21.13
CA GLU A 17 -1.05 6.04 20.44
C GLU A 17 -1.35 6.20 18.96
N PRO A 18 -0.37 6.02 18.05
CA PRO A 18 -0.60 6.16 16.62
C PRO A 18 -1.29 4.93 16.04
N LEU A 19 -2.27 5.15 15.15
CA LEU A 19 -2.81 4.16 14.23
C LEU A 19 -2.27 4.49 12.83
N VAL A 20 -1.43 3.61 12.27
CA VAL A 20 -0.69 3.89 11.04
C VAL A 20 -1.23 3.09 9.87
N THR A 21 -1.62 3.76 8.79
CA THR A 21 -1.93 3.12 7.51
C THR A 21 -0.64 2.98 6.69
N ILE A 22 -0.30 1.75 6.31
CA ILE A 22 0.95 1.43 5.60
C ILE A 22 0.93 1.94 4.16
N SER A 23 -0.18 1.74 3.45
CA SER A 23 -0.39 2.22 2.08
C SER A 23 -1.70 2.99 1.96
N HIS A 24 -1.60 4.26 1.56
CA HIS A 24 -2.73 5.19 1.44
C HIS A 24 -2.71 5.87 0.07
N TYR A 25 -2.74 5.06 -1.02
CA TYR A 25 -2.76 5.45 -2.45
C TYR A 25 -1.43 5.98 -3.04
N GLU A 26 -0.36 6.05 -2.27
CA GLU A 26 0.94 6.60 -2.69
C GLU A 26 1.89 5.54 -3.28
N LEU A 27 1.41 4.73 -4.22
CA LEU A 27 2.27 3.75 -4.89
C LEU A 27 3.42 4.46 -5.63
N PRO A 28 4.70 4.11 -5.38
CA PRO A 28 5.82 4.69 -6.12
C PRO A 28 5.67 4.51 -7.63
N TYR A 29 5.74 5.61 -8.38
CA TYR A 29 5.51 5.61 -9.84
C TYR A 29 6.39 4.63 -10.61
N ALA A 30 7.64 4.43 -10.18
CA ALA A 30 8.51 3.41 -10.75
C ALA A 30 7.93 1.98 -10.74
N LEU A 31 7.03 1.68 -9.78
CA LEU A 31 6.35 0.39 -9.73
C LEU A 31 5.19 0.32 -10.74
N VAL A 32 4.60 1.46 -11.07
CA VAL A 32 3.63 1.55 -12.16
C VAL A 32 4.33 1.32 -13.50
N GLU A 33 5.43 2.04 -13.75
CA GLU A 33 6.19 1.93 -15.01
C GLU A 33 6.74 0.52 -15.24
N LYS A 34 7.29 -0.10 -14.20
CA LYS A 34 7.99 -1.38 -14.34
C LYS A 34 7.05 -2.59 -14.27
N TYR A 35 6.01 -2.52 -13.46
CA TYR A 35 5.21 -3.68 -13.08
C TYR A 35 3.71 -3.53 -13.36
N ASN A 36 3.26 -2.40 -13.88
CA ASN A 36 1.84 -2.05 -13.96
C ASN A 36 1.15 -2.13 -12.59
N GLY A 37 1.81 -1.54 -11.58
CA GLY A 37 1.29 -1.50 -10.22
C GLY A 37 0.96 -2.88 -9.65
N TRP A 38 -0.12 -2.96 -8.91
CA TRP A 38 -0.57 -4.17 -8.23
C TRP A 38 -1.03 -5.30 -9.16
N TYR A 39 -1.10 -5.06 -10.49
CA TYR A 39 -1.35 -6.15 -11.44
C TYR A 39 -0.22 -7.19 -11.44
N SER A 40 1.01 -6.77 -11.19
CA SER A 40 2.13 -7.71 -11.07
C SER A 40 2.20 -8.34 -9.69
N ARG A 41 2.42 -9.64 -9.67
CA ARG A 41 2.59 -10.42 -8.44
C ARG A 41 3.85 -10.04 -7.66
N GLU A 42 4.87 -9.50 -8.32
CA GLU A 42 6.10 -9.01 -7.67
C GLU A 42 5.84 -7.94 -6.61
N LEU A 43 4.75 -7.17 -6.73
CA LEU A 43 4.43 -6.17 -5.73
C LEU A 43 4.13 -6.78 -4.35
N ILE A 44 3.70 -8.03 -4.27
CA ILE A 44 3.51 -8.72 -2.99
C ILE A 44 4.83 -8.76 -2.21
N ASP A 45 5.91 -9.19 -2.85
CA ASP A 45 7.21 -9.33 -2.17
C ASP A 45 7.87 -7.97 -1.90
N LEU A 46 7.70 -7.00 -2.80
CA LEU A 46 8.18 -5.64 -2.61
C LEU A 46 7.47 -4.95 -1.43
N TYR A 47 6.15 -5.11 -1.34
CA TYR A 47 5.36 -4.60 -0.22
C TYR A 47 5.76 -5.25 1.10
N LEU A 48 5.95 -6.57 1.12
CA LEU A 48 6.40 -7.29 2.31
C LEU A 48 7.79 -6.84 2.78
N LYS A 49 8.71 -6.60 1.83
CA LYS A 49 10.02 -6.04 2.15
C LYS A 49 9.89 -4.68 2.86
N TYR A 50 8.99 -3.83 2.38
CA TYR A 50 8.70 -2.54 3.02
C TYR A 50 8.07 -2.73 4.40
N CYS A 51 7.04 -3.58 4.52
CA CYS A 51 6.36 -3.86 5.79
C CYS A 51 7.33 -4.36 6.88
N ARG A 52 8.22 -5.31 6.55
CA ARG A 52 9.23 -5.82 7.48
C ARG A 52 10.08 -4.71 8.05
N VAL A 53 10.57 -3.82 7.19
CA VAL A 53 11.43 -2.70 7.62
C VAL A 53 10.70 -1.76 8.58
N ILE A 54 9.42 -1.43 8.31
CA ILE A 54 8.68 -0.52 9.18
C ILE A 54 8.21 -1.19 10.47
N PHE A 55 7.79 -2.45 10.43
CA PHE A 55 7.41 -3.20 11.62
C PHE A 55 8.61 -3.38 12.57
N ASP A 56 9.76 -3.84 12.06
CA ASP A 56 10.95 -4.02 12.88
C ASP A 56 11.44 -2.69 13.48
N ARG A 57 11.36 -1.60 12.71
CA ARG A 57 11.81 -0.30 13.18
C ARG A 57 10.90 0.34 14.22
N TYR A 58 9.59 0.17 14.09
CA TYR A 58 8.60 0.92 14.87
C TYR A 58 7.82 0.06 15.87
N ARG A 59 8.21 -1.21 16.10
CA ARG A 59 7.51 -2.11 17.02
C ARG A 59 7.27 -1.54 18.42
N ASP A 60 8.21 -0.72 18.94
CA ASP A 60 8.11 -0.10 20.25
C ASP A 60 7.37 1.25 20.27
N SER A 61 6.92 1.71 19.09
CA SER A 61 6.34 3.03 18.91
C SER A 61 4.97 3.03 18.25
N VAL A 62 4.61 1.97 17.55
CA VAL A 62 3.34 1.82 16.82
C VAL A 62 2.82 0.41 17.03
N HIS A 63 1.68 0.28 17.71
CA HIS A 63 1.04 -1.01 17.99
C HIS A 63 -0.14 -1.31 17.05
N TYR A 64 -0.69 -0.28 16.37
CA TYR A 64 -1.84 -0.42 15.51
C TYR A 64 -1.52 -0.05 14.07
N TRP A 65 -1.72 -1.01 13.17
CA TRP A 65 -1.43 -0.88 11.76
C TRP A 65 -2.64 -1.24 10.89
N LEU A 66 -2.87 -0.44 9.83
CA LEU A 66 -3.77 -0.76 8.73
C LEU A 66 -2.91 -1.01 7.50
N THR A 67 -3.14 -2.12 6.80
CA THR A 67 -2.31 -2.50 5.64
C THR A 67 -2.56 -1.62 4.43
N PHE A 68 -3.83 -1.38 4.11
CA PHE A 68 -4.26 -0.55 2.98
C PHE A 68 -5.44 0.33 3.38
N ASN A 69 -5.44 1.57 2.89
CA ASN A 69 -6.61 2.42 2.97
C ASN A 69 -7.63 2.03 1.89
N GLU A 70 -8.89 1.92 2.26
CA GLU A 70 -10.04 1.71 1.35
C GLU A 70 -9.74 0.75 0.19
N ILE A 71 -9.29 -0.45 0.49
CA ILE A 71 -8.87 -1.47 -0.49
C ILE A 71 -9.97 -1.78 -1.53
N ASN A 72 -11.23 -1.52 -1.20
CA ASN A 72 -12.40 -1.67 -2.07
C ASN A 72 -12.48 -0.61 -3.19
N VAL A 73 -11.77 0.51 -3.07
CA VAL A 73 -11.79 1.58 -4.07
C VAL A 73 -11.13 1.14 -5.38
N GLY A 74 -10.01 0.41 -5.29
CA GLY A 74 -9.27 -0.05 -6.46
C GLY A 74 -10.11 -0.75 -7.52
N PRO A 75 -10.90 -1.79 -7.20
CA PRO A 75 -11.72 -2.49 -8.18
C PRO A 75 -13.02 -1.78 -8.55
N SER A 76 -13.40 -0.70 -7.86
CA SER A 76 -14.71 -0.05 -8.03
C SER A 76 -14.89 0.67 -9.37
N SER A 77 -13.81 1.19 -9.94
CA SER A 77 -13.82 1.99 -11.18
C SER A 77 -12.43 2.10 -11.80
N PRO A 78 -12.31 2.51 -13.08
CA PRO A 78 -11.01 2.86 -13.68
C PRO A 78 -10.23 3.92 -12.90
N MET A 79 -10.93 4.93 -12.37
CA MET A 79 -10.34 5.93 -11.49
C MET A 79 -9.79 5.32 -10.21
N GLY A 80 -10.53 4.41 -9.59
CA GLY A 80 -10.08 3.65 -8.42
C GLY A 80 -8.82 2.84 -8.72
N ALA A 81 -8.77 2.22 -9.90
CA ALA A 81 -7.60 1.48 -10.36
C ALA A 81 -6.37 2.37 -10.51
N LEU A 82 -6.54 3.57 -11.07
CA LEU A 82 -5.45 4.55 -11.20
C LEU A 82 -4.88 4.94 -9.83
N ILE A 83 -5.73 5.38 -8.91
CA ILE A 83 -5.27 5.96 -7.63
C ILE A 83 -4.84 4.93 -6.59
N SER A 84 -5.44 3.73 -6.59
CA SER A 84 -5.24 2.71 -5.55
C SER A 84 -4.39 1.53 -6.02
N LEU A 85 -4.54 1.10 -7.28
CA LEU A 85 -3.86 -0.08 -7.81
C LEU A 85 -2.64 0.25 -8.66
N GLY A 86 -2.61 1.44 -9.27
CA GLY A 86 -1.56 1.84 -10.20
C GLY A 86 -1.52 1.01 -11.49
N THR A 87 -2.67 0.47 -11.94
CA THR A 87 -2.79 -0.39 -13.12
C THR A 87 -2.96 0.43 -14.41
N VAL A 88 -2.05 1.37 -14.63
CA VAL A 88 -2.13 2.38 -15.71
C VAL A 88 -0.80 2.54 -16.45
N GLN A 89 -0.01 1.48 -16.53
CA GLN A 89 1.28 1.49 -17.24
C GLN A 89 1.13 1.98 -18.68
N GLY A 90 1.94 2.99 -19.06
CA GLY A 90 1.93 3.57 -20.41
C GLY A 90 0.72 4.46 -20.72
N PHE A 91 -0.17 4.72 -19.78
CA PHE A 91 -1.26 5.67 -19.95
C PHE A 91 -0.79 7.10 -19.69
N GLU A 92 -0.99 7.98 -20.66
CA GLU A 92 -0.61 9.41 -20.62
C GLU A 92 -1.81 10.36 -20.83
N GLY A 93 -3.03 9.81 -20.88
CA GLY A 93 -4.25 10.57 -21.10
C GLY A 93 -4.79 11.28 -19.86
N PRO A 94 -5.85 12.07 -20.02
CA PRO A 94 -6.53 12.70 -18.89
C PRO A 94 -7.17 11.66 -17.98
N ILE A 95 -7.24 11.98 -16.69
CA ILE A 95 -7.77 11.08 -15.65
C ILE A 95 -9.19 10.56 -15.93
N THR A 96 -9.97 11.30 -16.72
CA THR A 96 -11.33 10.94 -17.13
C THR A 96 -11.38 9.86 -18.23
N GLU A 97 -10.24 9.55 -18.84
CA GLU A 97 -10.11 8.62 -19.96
C GLU A 97 -9.27 7.39 -19.61
N VAL A 98 -9.11 7.11 -18.31
CA VAL A 98 -8.39 5.91 -17.84
C VAL A 98 -9.01 4.66 -18.45
N PRO A 99 -8.21 3.81 -19.14
CA PRO A 99 -8.70 2.56 -19.70
C PRO A 99 -9.31 1.65 -18.64
N ASP A 100 -10.39 0.96 -18.98
CA ASP A 100 -11.04 0.02 -18.07
C ASP A 100 -10.74 -1.43 -18.46
N ASP A 101 -10.15 -2.16 -17.51
CA ASP A 101 -10.02 -3.60 -17.52
C ASP A 101 -10.44 -4.16 -16.17
N ILE A 102 -11.67 -4.66 -16.10
CA ILE A 102 -12.24 -5.19 -14.85
C ILE A 102 -11.47 -6.43 -14.37
N GLY A 103 -10.97 -7.27 -15.27
CA GLY A 103 -10.16 -8.45 -14.91
C GLY A 103 -8.85 -8.04 -14.26
N MET A 104 -8.18 -7.04 -14.83
CA MET A 104 -6.95 -6.47 -14.27
C MET A 104 -7.19 -5.87 -12.89
N ARG A 105 -8.28 -5.12 -12.70
CA ARG A 105 -8.63 -4.51 -11.42
C ARG A 105 -8.80 -5.55 -10.31
N TYR A 106 -9.55 -6.62 -10.58
CA TYR A 106 -9.76 -7.69 -9.60
C TYR A 106 -8.53 -8.55 -9.38
N GLN A 107 -7.69 -8.77 -10.39
CA GLN A 107 -6.40 -9.45 -10.21
C GLN A 107 -5.46 -8.62 -9.31
N ALA A 108 -5.40 -7.32 -9.51
CA ALA A 108 -4.61 -6.41 -8.68
C ALA A 108 -5.13 -6.36 -7.23
N LEU A 109 -6.44 -6.31 -7.02
CA LEU A 109 -7.05 -6.44 -5.69
C LEU A 109 -6.67 -7.75 -5.02
N HIS A 110 -6.70 -8.87 -5.75
CA HIS A 110 -6.29 -10.17 -5.22
C HIS A 110 -4.84 -10.12 -4.70
N HIS A 111 -3.93 -9.50 -5.44
CA HIS A 111 -2.53 -9.35 -5.00
C HIS A 111 -2.40 -8.46 -3.76
N GLN A 112 -3.17 -7.37 -3.65
CA GLN A 112 -3.22 -6.57 -2.42
C GLN A 112 -3.72 -7.36 -1.21
N LEU A 113 -4.78 -8.16 -1.38
CA LEU A 113 -5.31 -9.01 -0.31
C LEU A 113 -4.29 -10.06 0.15
N VAL A 114 -3.58 -10.70 -0.78
CA VAL A 114 -2.49 -11.63 -0.47
C VAL A 114 -1.35 -10.91 0.26
N ALA A 115 -0.94 -9.73 -0.20
CA ALA A 115 0.10 -8.93 0.44
C ALA A 115 -0.31 -8.51 1.86
N SER A 116 -1.55 -8.08 2.03
CA SER A 116 -2.12 -7.73 3.35
C SER A 116 -2.04 -8.92 4.31
N THR A 117 -2.53 -10.08 3.91
CA THR A 117 -2.53 -11.29 4.76
C THR A 117 -1.10 -11.67 5.18
N LYS A 118 -0.15 -11.65 4.24
CA LYS A 118 1.25 -11.96 4.54
C LYS A 118 1.90 -10.93 5.47
N ALA A 119 1.57 -9.63 5.31
CA ALA A 119 2.05 -8.59 6.20
C ALA A 119 1.52 -8.76 7.62
N VAL A 120 0.22 -9.09 7.75
CA VAL A 120 -0.41 -9.39 9.05
C VAL A 120 0.25 -10.61 9.72
N SER A 121 0.44 -11.73 8.99
CA SER A 121 1.15 -12.89 9.54
C SER A 121 2.54 -12.51 10.05
N TYR A 122 3.32 -11.78 9.25
CA TYR A 122 4.65 -11.34 9.68
C TYR A 122 4.60 -10.50 10.96
N ALA A 123 3.68 -9.53 11.04
CA ALA A 123 3.56 -8.65 12.20
C ALA A 123 3.16 -9.40 13.49
N HIS A 124 2.41 -10.50 13.40
CA HIS A 124 2.03 -11.32 14.56
C HIS A 124 3.12 -12.30 14.99
N GLU A 125 4.02 -12.68 14.09
CA GLU A 125 5.10 -13.63 14.36
C GLU A 125 6.35 -12.96 14.92
N HIS A 126 6.50 -11.64 14.77
CA HIS A 126 7.71 -10.87 15.11
C HIS A 126 7.41 -9.66 15.99
#